data_12b466ab1f5a2e0f5043620950c6e818
#
_entry.id   12b466ab1f5a2e0f5043620950c6e818
#
_cell.length_a   1.000
_cell.length_b   1.000
_cell.length_c   1.000
_cell.angle_alpha   90.00
_cell.angle_beta   90.00
_cell.angle_gamma   90.00
#
_symmetry.space_group_name_H-M   'P 1'
#
loop_
_entity.id
_entity.type
_entity.pdbx_description
1 polymer ?
#
loop_
_entity_poly.entity_id
_entity_poly.type
_entity_poly.pdbx_seq_one_letter_code
_entity_poly.pdbx_strand_id
1 'polypeptide(L)'
;GLGDVYKRQGADSMKLLSEVKRLLEEKLYIIENIDATVIAQSPKMAPYIDQMRENICNCLCIDKDQVNIKATTEEKLGFTGGGLGISSQAVCLIESAFNYAGDDAGAVRTAGCGGCGGCPAGIR
;
A
#
# COMPACT_ATOMS: atom_id res chain seq x y z
N GLY A 1 21.11 4.81 -3.27
CA GLY A 1 22.19 4.58 -4.25
C GLY A 1 21.94 3.34 -5.09
N LEU A 2 22.65 3.22 -6.22
CA LEU A 2 22.53 2.08 -7.15
C LEU A 2 22.75 0.71 -6.48
N GLY A 3 23.57 0.63 -5.45
CA GLY A 3 23.82 -0.61 -4.69
C GLY A 3 22.60 -1.16 -3.95
N ASP A 4 21.63 -0.32 -3.61
CA ASP A 4 20.41 -0.74 -2.93
C ASP A 4 19.41 -1.39 -3.92
N VAL A 5 19.40 -0.96 -5.16
CA VAL A 5 18.58 -1.55 -6.24
C VAL A 5 18.99 -3.00 -6.50
N TYR A 6 20.27 -3.28 -6.58
CA TYR A 6 20.79 -4.65 -6.80
C TYR A 6 20.48 -5.60 -5.64
N LYS A 7 20.52 -5.12 -4.41
CA LYS A 7 20.20 -5.92 -3.22
C LYS A 7 18.73 -6.34 -3.14
N ARG A 8 17.85 -5.62 -3.85
CA ARG A 8 16.40 -5.85 -3.84
C ARG A 8 15.89 -6.51 -5.11
N GLN A 9 16.77 -6.87 -6.04
CA GLN A 9 16.39 -7.60 -7.24
C GLN A 9 15.77 -8.95 -6.87
N GLY A 10 14.58 -9.25 -7.43
CA GLY A 10 13.83 -10.48 -7.14
C GLY A 10 13.18 -10.52 -5.75
N ALA A 11 13.19 -9.41 -5.00
CA ALA A 11 12.47 -9.34 -3.73
C ALA A 11 10.96 -9.37 -3.96
N ASP A 12 10.25 -10.10 -3.10
CA ASP A 12 8.80 -10.08 -3.05
C ASP A 12 8.31 -8.69 -2.60
N SER A 13 7.57 -8.01 -3.47
CA SER A 13 7.07 -6.66 -3.21
C SER A 13 6.14 -6.59 -2.00
N MET A 14 5.40 -7.66 -1.71
CA MET A 14 4.54 -7.72 -0.52
C MET A 14 5.35 -7.80 0.77
N LYS A 15 6.50 -8.47 0.75
CA LYS A 15 7.45 -8.46 1.87
C LYS A 15 8.06 -7.08 2.09
N LEU A 16 8.39 -6.37 1.01
CA LEU A 16 8.87 -4.99 1.09
C LEU A 16 7.79 -4.06 1.69
N LEU A 17 6.54 -4.23 1.28
CA LEU A 17 5.43 -3.46 1.83
C LEU A 17 5.21 -3.74 3.32
N SER A 18 5.30 -4.99 3.76
CA SER A 18 5.20 -5.35 5.17
C SER A 18 6.32 -4.75 6.01
N GLU A 19 7.52 -4.64 5.45
CA GLU A 19 8.64 -3.98 6.10
C GLU A 19 8.42 -2.46 6.23
N VAL A 20 7.85 -1.83 5.21
CA VAL A 20 7.45 -0.41 5.28
C VAL A 20 6.42 -0.21 6.39
N LYS A 21 5.42 -1.10 6.50
CA LYS A 21 4.46 -1.07 7.60
C LYS A 21 5.15 -1.11 8.96
N ARG A 22 6.07 -2.05 9.15
CA ARG A 22 6.84 -2.17 10.39
C ARG A 22 7.58 -0.88 10.74
N LEU A 23 8.22 -0.25 9.75
CA LEU A 23 8.93 1.02 9.92
C LEU A 23 7.99 2.19 10.31
N LEU A 24 6.79 2.23 9.73
CA LEU A 24 5.78 3.23 10.08
C LEU A 24 5.31 3.05 11.53
N GLU A 25 5.00 1.82 11.92
CA GLU A 25 4.59 1.48 13.30
C GLU A 25 5.68 1.82 14.31
N GLU A 26 6.93 1.48 14.01
CA GLU A 26 8.08 1.79 14.85
C GLU A 26 8.26 3.30 15.06
N LYS A 27 7.94 4.10 14.05
CA LYS A 27 7.97 5.57 14.10
C LYS A 27 6.65 6.20 14.57
N LEU A 28 5.68 5.39 14.95
CA LEU A 28 4.37 5.83 15.42
C LEU A 28 3.58 6.64 14.37
N TYR A 29 3.62 6.19 13.14
CA TYR A 29 2.78 6.70 12.06
C TYR A 29 1.64 5.75 11.73
N ILE A 30 0.50 6.34 11.37
CA ILE A 30 -0.72 5.65 10.94
C ILE A 30 -0.96 5.98 9.48
N ILE A 31 -1.36 4.98 8.68
CA ILE A 31 -1.77 5.18 7.29
C ILE A 31 -3.23 5.61 7.28
N GLU A 32 -3.51 6.79 6.73
CA GLU A 32 -4.86 7.30 6.54
C GLU A 32 -5.47 6.81 5.25
N ASN A 33 -4.77 6.98 4.14
CA ASN A 33 -5.20 6.46 2.85
C ASN A 33 -4.02 6.26 1.89
N ILE A 34 -4.29 5.49 0.84
CA ILE A 34 -3.37 5.24 -0.26
C ILE A 34 -4.14 5.40 -1.57
N ASP A 35 -3.58 6.14 -2.50
CA ASP A 35 -4.05 6.23 -3.88
C ASP A 35 -2.94 5.82 -4.83
N ALA A 36 -3.16 4.75 -5.57
CA ALA A 36 -2.18 4.18 -6.47
C ALA A 36 -2.68 4.16 -7.91
N THR A 37 -1.78 4.38 -8.85
CA THR A 37 -2.05 4.30 -10.29
C THR A 37 -1.07 3.32 -10.91
N VAL A 38 -1.59 2.35 -11.64
CA VAL A 38 -0.81 1.41 -12.45
C VAL A 38 -0.91 1.84 -13.90
N ILE A 39 0.22 2.00 -14.55
CA ILE A 39 0.33 2.41 -15.95
C ILE A 39 0.85 1.22 -16.75
N ALA A 40 -0.02 0.61 -17.53
CA ALA A 40 0.29 -0.59 -18.30
C ALA A 40 -0.57 -0.67 -19.56
N GLN A 41 0.06 -0.95 -20.68
CA GLN A 41 -0.65 -1.20 -21.95
C GLN A 41 -1.29 -2.59 -21.93
N SER A 42 -0.62 -3.56 -21.36
CA SER A 42 -1.04 -4.95 -21.25
C SER A 42 -0.37 -5.60 -20.01
N PRO A 43 -1.04 -6.53 -19.33
CA PRO A 43 -2.43 -6.95 -19.46
C PRO A 43 -3.43 -5.89 -18.95
N LYS A 44 -4.72 -6.08 -19.24
CA LYS A 44 -5.78 -5.25 -18.62
C LYS A 44 -5.79 -5.47 -17.12
N MET A 45 -5.64 -4.40 -16.35
CA MET A 45 -5.54 -4.45 -14.89
C MET A 45 -6.90 -4.53 -14.17
N ALA A 46 -7.98 -4.10 -14.81
CA ALA A 46 -9.32 -4.03 -14.20
C ALA A 46 -9.76 -5.32 -13.47
N PRO A 47 -9.56 -6.54 -14.01
CA PRO A 47 -9.95 -7.77 -13.32
C PRO A 47 -9.17 -8.05 -12.04
N TYR A 48 -8.01 -7.42 -11.86
CA TYR A 48 -7.08 -7.68 -10.75
C TYR A 48 -7.12 -6.61 -9.67
N ILE A 49 -7.75 -5.47 -9.91
CA ILE A 49 -7.72 -4.31 -9.01
C ILE A 49 -8.27 -4.65 -7.63
N ASP A 50 -9.39 -5.35 -7.56
CA ASP A 50 -10.00 -5.72 -6.28
C ASP A 50 -9.09 -6.64 -5.47
N GLN A 51 -8.47 -7.62 -6.11
CA GLN A 51 -7.52 -8.52 -5.44
C GLN A 51 -6.25 -7.76 -5.00
N MET A 52 -5.78 -6.83 -5.80
CA MET A 52 -4.63 -5.97 -5.44
C MET A 52 -4.95 -5.12 -4.22
N ARG A 53 -6.14 -4.50 -4.17
CA ARG A 53 -6.60 -3.75 -3.00
C ARG A 53 -6.65 -4.63 -1.76
N GLU A 54 -7.24 -5.81 -1.88
CA GLU A 54 -7.35 -6.76 -0.78
C GLU A 54 -5.97 -7.19 -0.24
N ASN A 55 -5.05 -7.51 -1.13
CA ASN A 55 -3.69 -7.89 -0.75
C ASN A 55 -2.96 -6.76 0.01
N ILE A 56 -3.10 -5.52 -0.46
CA ILE A 56 -2.50 -4.35 0.21
C ILE A 56 -3.15 -4.10 1.56
N CYS A 57 -4.47 -4.15 1.64
CA CYS A 57 -5.21 -3.97 2.89
C CYS A 57 -4.83 -5.02 3.92
N ASN A 58 -4.74 -6.28 3.53
CA ASN A 58 -4.33 -7.38 4.41
C ASN A 58 -2.88 -7.21 4.88
N CYS A 59 -1.99 -6.80 4.00
CA CYS A 59 -0.58 -6.58 4.33
C CYS A 59 -0.39 -5.42 5.32
N LEU A 60 -1.13 -4.33 5.11
CA LEU A 60 -1.01 -3.11 5.91
C LEU A 60 -1.97 -3.06 7.10
N CYS A 61 -2.90 -4.01 7.20
CA CYS A 61 -3.95 -4.04 8.23
C CYS A 61 -4.81 -2.76 8.25
N ILE A 62 -5.24 -2.34 7.08
CA ILE A 62 -6.12 -1.18 6.87
C ILE A 62 -7.38 -1.60 6.11
N ASP A 63 -8.42 -0.76 6.15
CA ASP A 63 -9.68 -1.02 5.48
C ASP A 63 -9.60 -0.78 3.96
N LYS A 64 -10.45 -1.48 3.20
CA LYS A 64 -10.53 -1.31 1.76
C LYS A 64 -10.85 0.13 1.32
N ASP A 65 -11.59 0.86 2.14
CA ASP A 65 -11.94 2.26 1.88
C ASP A 65 -10.75 3.21 1.97
N GLN A 66 -9.66 2.76 2.60
CA GLN A 66 -8.42 3.52 2.72
C GLN A 66 -7.48 3.33 1.52
N VAL A 67 -7.78 2.38 0.63
CA VAL A 67 -6.95 2.07 -0.54
C VAL A 67 -7.75 2.23 -1.82
N ASN A 68 -7.28 3.07 -2.71
CA ASN A 68 -7.77 3.18 -4.07
C ASN A 68 -6.68 2.79 -5.05
N ILE A 69 -7.03 1.96 -6.04
CA ILE A 69 -6.12 1.57 -7.13
C ILE A 69 -6.85 1.82 -8.44
N LYS A 70 -6.20 2.53 -9.33
CA LYS A 70 -6.67 2.78 -10.69
C LYS A 70 -5.61 2.37 -11.69
N ALA A 71 -6.05 2.02 -12.88
CA ALA A 71 -5.19 1.65 -13.98
C ALA A 71 -5.45 2.54 -15.19
N THR A 72 -4.42 2.86 -15.91
CA THR A 72 -4.47 3.63 -17.15
C THR A 72 -3.48 3.08 -18.18
N THR A 73 -3.65 3.51 -19.42
CA THR A 73 -2.69 3.28 -20.51
C THR A 73 -2.07 4.60 -20.92
N GLU A 74 -0.98 4.55 -21.67
CA GLU A 74 -0.39 5.72 -22.33
C GLU A 74 -0.71 5.75 -23.84
N GLU A 75 -1.83 5.15 -24.23
CA GLU A 75 -2.35 5.17 -25.59
C GLU A 75 -1.29 4.75 -26.65
N LYS A 76 -0.53 3.70 -26.32
CA LYS A 76 0.58 3.16 -27.14
C LYS A 76 1.77 4.10 -27.30
N LEU A 77 1.85 5.14 -26.49
CA LEU A 77 2.98 6.08 -26.47
C LEU A 77 4.02 5.67 -25.41
N GLY A 78 5.27 5.93 -25.71
CA GLY A 78 6.36 5.70 -24.78
C GLY A 78 6.63 4.21 -24.50
N PHE A 79 7.43 3.98 -23.49
CA PHE A 79 7.90 2.67 -23.06
C PHE A 79 6.78 1.78 -22.47
N THR A 80 5.89 2.33 -21.65
CA THR A 80 4.73 1.61 -21.12
C THR A 80 3.66 1.38 -22.18
N GLY A 81 3.42 2.36 -23.04
CA GLY A 81 2.49 2.25 -24.17
C GLY A 81 2.94 1.26 -25.25
N GLY A 82 4.24 1.06 -25.41
CA GLY A 82 4.84 0.05 -26.29
C GLY A 82 4.82 -1.36 -25.70
N GLY A 83 4.32 -1.55 -24.47
CA GLY A 83 4.30 -2.86 -23.81
C GLY A 83 5.66 -3.34 -23.30
N LEU A 84 6.66 -2.45 -23.25
CA LEU A 84 8.02 -2.76 -22.79
C LEU A 84 8.16 -2.77 -21.27
N GLY A 85 7.14 -2.31 -20.55
CA GLY A 85 7.16 -2.30 -19.10
C GLY A 85 5.85 -1.80 -18.49
N ILE A 86 5.82 -1.87 -17.17
CA ILE A 86 4.73 -1.39 -16.32
C ILE A 86 5.33 -0.39 -15.35
N SER A 87 4.67 0.74 -15.16
CA SER A 87 5.02 1.68 -14.12
C SER A 87 3.88 1.85 -13.12
N SER A 88 4.21 2.30 -11.93
CA SER A 88 3.22 2.61 -10.91
C SER A 88 3.63 3.83 -10.11
N GLN A 89 2.61 4.56 -9.65
CA GLN A 89 2.77 5.71 -8.77
C GLN A 89 1.80 5.55 -7.61
N ALA A 90 2.20 5.97 -6.43
CA ALA A 90 1.32 5.98 -5.27
C ALA A 90 1.53 7.23 -4.44
N VAL A 91 0.44 7.72 -3.87
CA VAL A 91 0.41 8.78 -2.86
C VAL A 91 -0.20 8.20 -1.60
N CYS A 92 0.42 8.42 -0.48
CA CYS A 92 -0.04 7.95 0.81
C CYS A 92 -0.13 9.13 1.78
N LEU A 93 -1.26 9.24 2.47
CA LEU A 93 -1.40 10.14 3.60
C LEU A 93 -1.14 9.36 4.88
N ILE A 94 -0.17 9.84 5.66
CA ILE A 94 0.14 9.28 6.96
C ILE A 94 -0.01 10.35 8.04
N GLU A 95 -0.35 9.93 9.24
CA GLU A 95 -0.51 10.80 10.40
C GLU A 95 0.28 10.27 11.58
N SER A 96 0.78 11.19 12.40
CA SER A 96 1.41 10.80 13.66
C SER A 96 0.38 10.26 14.64
N ALA A 97 0.64 9.10 15.22
CA ALA A 97 -0.22 8.51 16.24
C ALA A 97 -0.42 9.40 17.47
N PHE A 98 0.50 10.34 17.72
CA PHE A 98 0.37 11.31 18.81
C PHE A 98 -0.77 12.31 18.59
N ASN A 99 -1.16 12.59 17.35
CA ASN A 99 -2.28 13.48 17.06
C ASN A 99 -3.63 12.86 17.46
N TYR A 100 -3.73 11.54 17.50
CA TYR A 100 -4.94 10.83 17.94
C TYR A 100 -5.10 10.78 19.46
N ALA A 101 -4.01 10.94 20.20
CA ALA A 101 -4.05 10.90 21.68
C ALA A 101 -4.53 12.21 22.31
N GLY A 102 -4.77 13.27 21.52
CA GLY A 102 -5.10 14.62 22.01
C GLY A 102 -6.58 14.93 22.15
N ASP A 103 -7.45 14.26 21.40
CA ASP A 103 -8.86 14.71 21.27
C ASP A 103 -9.92 13.79 21.87
N ASP A 104 -9.57 12.58 22.34
CA ASP A 104 -10.58 11.73 22.96
C ASP A 104 -9.96 10.67 23.88
N ALA A 105 -10.00 10.92 25.16
CA ALA A 105 -9.66 9.93 26.18
C ALA A 105 -10.69 8.76 26.26
N GLY A 106 -11.50 8.54 25.23
CA GLY A 106 -12.59 7.58 25.26
C GLY A 106 -12.87 6.76 24.00
N ALA A 107 -12.32 7.09 22.86
CA ALA A 107 -12.57 6.33 21.63
C ALA A 107 -11.27 5.75 21.05
N VAL A 108 -10.80 4.67 21.63
CA VAL A 108 -9.95 3.74 20.90
C VAL A 108 -10.80 3.21 19.74
N ARG A 109 -10.69 3.81 18.57
CA ARG A 109 -11.09 3.13 17.35
C ARG A 109 -10.17 1.92 17.21
N THR A 110 -10.60 0.82 17.80
CA THR A 110 -10.12 -0.47 17.36
C THR A 110 -10.56 -0.59 15.91
N ALA A 111 -9.71 -0.12 15.00
CA ALA A 111 -9.76 -0.60 13.64
C ALA A 111 -9.48 -2.09 13.75
N GLY A 112 -10.54 -2.83 14.02
CA GLY A 112 -10.46 -4.27 14.08
C GLY A 112 -10.05 -4.73 12.70
N CYS A 113 -8.84 -5.22 12.56
CA CYS A 113 -8.40 -6.02 11.44
C CYS A 113 -9.20 -7.34 11.49
N GLY A 114 -10.51 -7.23 11.26
CA GLY A 114 -11.39 -8.38 11.19
C GLY A 114 -10.99 -9.24 10.01
N GLY A 115 -10.24 -10.29 10.26
CA GLY A 115 -9.88 -11.28 9.24
C GLY A 115 -8.45 -11.17 8.70
N CYS A 116 -7.60 -10.30 9.21
CA CYS A 116 -6.18 -10.29 8.86
C CYS A 116 -5.43 -11.37 9.66
N GLY A 117 -5.26 -12.55 9.07
CA GLY A 117 -4.56 -13.68 9.71
C GLY A 117 -3.07 -13.49 9.94
N GLY A 118 -2.53 -12.29 9.68
CA GLY A 118 -1.11 -11.98 9.81
C GLY A 118 -0.77 -10.80 10.72
N CYS A 119 -1.75 -10.12 11.31
CA CYS A 119 -1.46 -9.06 12.27
C CYS A 119 -1.13 -9.68 13.63
N PRO A 120 0.06 -9.43 14.20
CA PRO A 120 0.36 -9.92 15.53
C PRO A 120 -0.64 -9.34 16.53
N ALA A 121 -1.28 -10.23 17.30
CA ALA A 121 -2.15 -9.86 18.39
C ALA A 121 -1.33 -9.06 19.42
N GLY A 122 -1.51 -7.74 19.49
CA GLY A 122 -0.82 -6.91 20.49
C GLY A 122 -0.35 -5.55 20.01
N ILE A 123 -0.39 -5.27 18.71
CA ILE A 123 -0.18 -3.91 18.21
C ILE A 123 -1.54 -3.23 18.16
N ARG A 124 -1.85 -2.57 19.23
CA ARG A 124 -3.05 -1.75 19.38
C ARG A 124 -2.69 -0.29 19.24
#